data_bd4a8dc37e8bb99e150da2f5a5773f0f
#
_entry.id   bd4a8dc37e8bb99e150da2f5a5773f0f
#
_cell.length_a   1.000
_cell.length_b   1.000
_cell.length_c   1.000
_cell.angle_alpha   90.00
_cell.angle_beta   90.00
_cell.angle_gamma   90.00
#
_symmetry.space_group_name_H-M   'P 1'
#
loop_
_entity.id
_entity.type
_entity.pdbx_description
1 polymer ?
#
loop_
_entity_poly.entity_id
_entity_poly.type
_entity_poly.pdbx_seq_one_letter_code
_entity_poly.pdbx_strand_id
1 'polypeptide(L)'
;MTPTKSTDILIVGGGIIGLTIAHRLQQTNRSVMLIDPAEPGSGASWGNAGTIADYAIMPVASPAVLRNLPALLFNRNSPLSIRKAAILSLAPWLLRFLRQALPAATQRNMQVLANILADAGQRWTELAEHIQGQTLLKANGCLYVYDDQRSFELGWQDITHRQSFGIDAKMLTPQQLASLEPQLPPIEGGAAFFPNALYINDPGQFLTLMFKQLTDQGLHFQQASVIGLSRHKSGIEATLSGGNRVSTKQVIIAAGAYSRDLARMAGDRIPLQAERGYHLEFDLDQPLLSRPVSASSRGFYMTPMQGRLRVAGTVELGGLNPKASRHRLDKLQQGINYYFPHLKQANRSWLGFRPSIPDSRPVISASKYGNDIVYAFGHGHIGMTLAPITAELVYALLTSTTPPIDLNDYSAGRF
;
A
#
# COMPACT_ATOMS: atom_id res chain seq x y z
N MET A 1 -10.98 -28.93 -27.13
CA MET A 1 -11.29 -27.71 -26.36
C MET A 1 -10.94 -28.01 -24.91
N THR A 2 -10.04 -27.23 -24.31
CA THR A 2 -9.73 -27.37 -22.87
C THR A 2 -11.00 -27.02 -22.08
N PRO A 3 -11.38 -27.80 -21.05
CA PRO A 3 -12.59 -27.54 -20.30
C PRO A 3 -12.50 -26.15 -19.65
N THR A 4 -13.50 -25.31 -19.90
CA THR A 4 -13.62 -23.99 -19.28
C THR A 4 -13.95 -24.18 -17.81
N LYS A 5 -13.06 -23.77 -16.90
CA LYS A 5 -13.36 -23.73 -15.47
C LYS A 5 -14.43 -22.65 -15.21
N SER A 6 -15.32 -22.91 -14.25
CA SER A 6 -16.34 -21.94 -13.85
C SER A 6 -16.25 -21.63 -12.36
N THR A 7 -16.54 -20.38 -12.00
CA THR A 7 -16.63 -19.91 -10.61
C THR A 7 -17.66 -18.79 -10.51
N ASP A 8 -18.21 -18.53 -9.34
CA ASP A 8 -19.11 -17.39 -9.14
C ASP A 8 -18.35 -16.06 -9.15
N ILE A 9 -17.18 -16.03 -8.48
CA ILE A 9 -16.35 -14.84 -8.33
C ILE A 9 -14.89 -15.17 -8.70
N LEU A 10 -14.32 -14.37 -9.60
CA LEU A 10 -12.92 -14.41 -9.96
C LEU A 10 -12.19 -13.21 -9.37
N ILE A 11 -11.19 -13.44 -8.52
CA ILE A 11 -10.30 -12.41 -7.99
C ILE A 11 -9.01 -12.42 -8.82
N VAL A 12 -8.65 -11.30 -9.42
CA VAL A 12 -7.41 -11.13 -10.17
C VAL A 12 -6.43 -10.30 -9.34
N GLY A 13 -5.39 -10.97 -8.83
CA GLY A 13 -4.37 -10.40 -7.96
C GLY A 13 -4.37 -11.00 -6.56
N GLY A 14 -3.28 -11.71 -6.20
CA GLY A 14 -3.06 -12.39 -4.92
C GLY A 14 -2.27 -11.55 -3.90
N GLY A 15 -2.27 -10.21 -4.00
CA GLY A 15 -1.72 -9.34 -2.97
C GLY A 15 -2.64 -9.25 -1.74
N ILE A 16 -2.24 -8.46 -0.73
CA ILE A 16 -3.01 -8.31 0.52
C ILE A 16 -4.48 -7.94 0.26
N ILE A 17 -4.76 -7.09 -0.73
CA ILE A 17 -6.11 -6.68 -1.09
C ILE A 17 -6.93 -7.88 -1.58
N GLY A 18 -6.40 -8.65 -2.55
CA GLY A 18 -7.11 -9.81 -3.09
C GLY A 18 -7.30 -10.92 -2.05
N LEU A 19 -6.30 -11.17 -1.21
CA LEU A 19 -6.39 -12.17 -0.13
C LEU A 19 -7.41 -11.76 0.94
N THR A 20 -7.43 -10.49 1.35
CA THR A 20 -8.41 -10.02 2.35
C THR A 20 -9.83 -10.03 1.79
N ILE A 21 -10.01 -9.71 0.50
CA ILE A 21 -11.30 -9.85 -0.17
C ILE A 21 -11.71 -11.33 -0.24
N ALA A 22 -10.79 -12.24 -0.60
CA ALA A 22 -11.07 -13.67 -0.61
C ALA A 22 -11.50 -14.17 0.78
N HIS A 23 -10.79 -13.74 1.84
CA HIS A 23 -11.15 -14.05 3.22
C HIS A 23 -12.57 -13.59 3.57
N ARG A 24 -12.93 -12.35 3.22
CA ARG A 24 -14.26 -11.82 3.49
C ARG A 24 -15.36 -12.56 2.72
N LEU A 25 -15.06 -13.00 1.50
CA LEU A 25 -16.01 -13.70 0.64
C LEU A 25 -16.21 -15.18 1.01
N GLN A 26 -15.29 -15.81 1.74
CA GLN A 26 -15.49 -17.18 2.25
C GLN A 26 -16.72 -17.32 3.17
N GLN A 27 -17.17 -16.23 3.79
CA GLN A 27 -18.41 -16.19 4.56
C GLN A 27 -19.68 -16.23 3.68
N THR A 28 -19.51 -16.28 2.35
CA THR A 28 -20.61 -16.41 1.39
C THR A 28 -20.66 -17.83 0.83
N ASN A 29 -21.85 -18.28 0.40
CA ASN A 29 -22.01 -19.56 -0.29
C ASN A 29 -21.61 -19.50 -1.79
N ARG A 30 -20.64 -18.63 -2.14
CA ARG A 30 -20.20 -18.43 -3.52
C ARG A 30 -18.83 -19.10 -3.72
N SER A 31 -18.65 -19.75 -4.87
CA SER A 31 -17.33 -20.26 -5.27
C SER A 31 -16.41 -19.10 -5.63
N VAL A 32 -15.21 -19.08 -5.05
CA VAL A 32 -14.20 -18.04 -5.29
C VAL A 32 -12.94 -18.66 -5.88
N MET A 33 -12.46 -18.10 -6.99
CA MET A 33 -11.18 -18.42 -7.57
C MET A 33 -10.25 -17.22 -7.51
N LEU A 34 -9.01 -17.43 -7.09
CA LEU A 34 -7.92 -16.44 -7.09
C LEU A 34 -6.94 -16.73 -8.22
N ILE A 35 -6.58 -15.73 -9.00
CA ILE A 35 -5.56 -15.83 -10.05
C ILE A 35 -4.47 -14.80 -9.81
N ASP A 36 -3.22 -15.25 -9.81
CA ASP A 36 -2.03 -14.40 -9.78
C ASP A 36 -0.90 -15.08 -10.57
N PRO A 37 -0.04 -14.36 -11.32
CA PRO A 37 1.08 -14.95 -12.04
C PRO A 37 2.18 -15.47 -11.11
N ALA A 38 2.22 -15.03 -9.86
CA ALA A 38 3.18 -15.45 -8.84
C ALA A 38 2.47 -16.07 -7.63
N GLU A 39 3.24 -16.54 -6.66
CA GLU A 39 2.68 -16.95 -5.38
C GLU A 39 1.97 -15.79 -4.70
N PRO A 40 0.77 -16.02 -4.14
CA PRO A 40 0.04 -14.98 -3.42
C PRO A 40 0.88 -14.33 -2.31
N GLY A 41 0.81 -13.03 -2.22
CA GLY A 41 1.56 -12.24 -1.25
C GLY A 41 3.00 -11.88 -1.66
N SER A 42 3.60 -12.47 -2.70
CA SER A 42 5.02 -12.27 -3.09
C SER A 42 5.33 -10.90 -3.71
N GLY A 43 4.30 -10.09 -4.06
CA GLY A 43 4.45 -8.79 -4.70
C GLY A 43 4.71 -7.62 -3.74
N ALA A 44 4.10 -6.47 -4.03
CA ALA A 44 4.25 -5.23 -3.25
C ALA A 44 3.84 -5.39 -1.76
N SER A 45 2.97 -6.33 -1.46
CA SER A 45 2.52 -6.64 -0.09
C SER A 45 3.64 -7.26 0.74
N TRP A 46 4.43 -8.18 0.18
CA TRP A 46 5.58 -8.78 0.84
C TRP A 46 6.64 -7.76 1.23
N GLY A 47 6.93 -6.83 0.30
CA GLY A 47 7.96 -5.81 0.48
C GLY A 47 7.50 -4.57 1.23
N ASN A 48 6.30 -4.57 1.80
CA ASN A 48 5.76 -3.44 2.56
C ASN A 48 6.57 -3.18 3.84
N ALA A 49 6.55 -1.93 4.32
CA ALA A 49 7.16 -1.55 5.60
C ALA A 49 6.46 -2.17 6.82
N GLY A 50 5.32 -2.80 6.63
CA GLY A 50 4.56 -3.47 7.69
C GLY A 50 3.70 -2.53 8.55
N THR A 51 3.79 -1.22 8.41
CA THR A 51 3.03 -0.27 9.22
C THR A 51 1.55 -0.27 8.87
N ILE A 52 0.68 -0.33 9.86
CA ILE A 52 -0.75 -0.06 9.79
C ILE A 52 -0.92 1.39 10.23
N ALA A 53 -0.96 2.28 9.25
CA ALA A 53 -0.81 3.71 9.41
C ALA A 53 -2.17 4.42 9.29
N ASP A 54 -3.01 4.30 10.31
CA ASP A 54 -4.28 5.03 10.46
C ASP A 54 -4.09 6.55 10.42
N TYR A 55 -2.92 7.01 10.84
CA TYR A 55 -2.48 8.39 10.83
C TYR A 55 -2.03 8.93 9.45
N ALA A 56 -1.94 8.10 8.42
CA ALA A 56 -1.40 8.46 7.10
C ALA A 56 -2.42 9.19 6.19
N ILE A 57 -3.10 10.20 6.72
CA ILE A 57 -4.14 10.98 6.03
C ILE A 57 -3.59 11.94 4.97
N MET A 58 -2.29 12.25 5.01
CA MET A 58 -1.69 13.19 4.05
C MET A 58 -1.56 12.56 2.66
N PRO A 59 -2.22 13.13 1.62
CA PRO A 59 -2.03 12.64 0.26
C PRO A 59 -0.60 12.92 -0.22
N VAL A 60 -0.08 12.08 -1.12
CA VAL A 60 1.25 12.29 -1.74
C VAL A 60 1.28 13.60 -2.53
N ALA A 61 0.19 13.90 -3.25
CA ALA A 61 0.00 15.19 -3.91
C ALA A 61 -0.36 16.26 -2.86
N SER A 62 0.60 17.09 -2.49
CA SER A 62 0.44 18.14 -1.46
C SER A 62 1.08 19.46 -1.88
N PRO A 63 0.72 20.61 -1.28
CA PRO A 63 1.35 21.90 -1.57
C PRO A 63 2.87 21.90 -1.39
N ALA A 64 3.40 21.06 -0.50
CA ALA A 64 4.84 20.88 -0.32
C ALA A 64 5.51 20.29 -1.58
N VAL A 65 4.84 19.39 -2.29
CA VAL A 65 5.31 18.83 -3.57
C VAL A 65 5.39 19.93 -4.64
N LEU A 66 4.40 20.84 -4.71
CA LEU A 66 4.43 21.96 -5.66
C LEU A 66 5.62 22.89 -5.39
N ARG A 67 5.88 23.22 -4.13
CA ARG A 67 7.01 24.08 -3.74
C ARG A 67 8.36 23.42 -4.07
N ASN A 68 8.45 22.10 -3.95
CA ASN A 68 9.67 21.33 -4.19
C ASN A 68 9.77 20.76 -5.62
N LEU A 69 8.89 21.13 -6.54
CA LEU A 69 8.83 20.57 -7.90
C LEU A 69 10.17 20.63 -8.65
N PRO A 70 10.97 21.71 -8.61
CA PRO A 70 12.29 21.71 -9.24
C PRO A 70 13.22 20.64 -8.69
N ALA A 71 13.22 20.44 -7.35
CA ALA A 71 14.03 19.39 -6.73
C ALA A 71 13.56 17.99 -7.14
N LEU A 72 12.25 17.75 -7.29
CA LEU A 72 11.68 16.48 -7.74
C LEU A 72 12.10 16.13 -9.17
N LEU A 73 12.21 17.13 -10.04
CA LEU A 73 12.54 16.95 -11.45
C LEU A 73 14.07 16.82 -11.69
N PHE A 74 14.88 17.58 -10.94
CA PHE A 74 16.30 17.73 -11.24
C PHE A 74 17.23 17.13 -10.18
N ASN A 75 16.80 16.99 -8.92
CA ASN A 75 17.63 16.45 -7.86
C ASN A 75 17.43 14.92 -7.73
N ARG A 76 18.41 14.15 -8.22
CA ARG A 76 18.42 12.68 -8.07
C ARG A 76 18.41 12.21 -6.61
N ASN A 77 18.78 13.09 -5.70
CA ASN A 77 18.85 12.82 -4.27
C ASN A 77 17.51 13.05 -3.54
N SER A 78 16.48 13.56 -4.21
CA SER A 78 15.14 13.68 -3.62
C SER A 78 14.58 12.30 -3.24
N PRO A 79 13.87 12.17 -2.09
CA PRO A 79 13.13 10.94 -1.72
C PRO A 79 12.11 10.52 -2.78
N LEU A 80 11.49 11.50 -3.44
CA LEU A 80 10.63 11.29 -4.62
C LEU A 80 11.40 11.75 -5.87
N SER A 81 11.43 10.94 -6.92
CA SER A 81 12.05 11.29 -8.19
C SER A 81 11.29 10.73 -9.38
N ILE A 82 11.54 11.32 -10.55
CA ILE A 82 10.97 10.87 -11.83
C ILE A 82 12.09 10.41 -12.73
N ARG A 83 11.96 9.20 -13.30
CA ARG A 83 12.90 8.72 -14.32
C ARG A 83 12.78 9.59 -15.58
N LYS A 84 13.89 10.16 -16.05
CA LYS A 84 13.90 11.05 -17.22
C LYS A 84 13.23 10.42 -18.46
N ALA A 85 13.49 9.14 -18.72
CA ALA A 85 12.90 8.41 -19.84
C ALA A 85 11.37 8.24 -19.75
N ALA A 86 10.78 8.44 -18.58
CA ALA A 86 9.34 8.27 -18.36
C ALA A 86 8.56 9.60 -18.34
N ILE A 87 9.23 10.75 -18.37
CA ILE A 87 8.58 12.07 -18.20
C ILE A 87 7.48 12.30 -19.22
N LEU A 88 7.72 12.04 -20.50
CA LEU A 88 6.73 12.26 -21.57
C LEU A 88 5.52 11.33 -21.40
N SER A 89 5.73 10.07 -21.10
CA SER A 89 4.65 9.09 -20.91
C SER A 89 3.85 9.35 -19.63
N LEU A 90 4.47 9.98 -18.63
CA LEU A 90 3.85 10.34 -17.36
C LEU A 90 3.15 11.72 -17.38
N ALA A 91 3.39 12.55 -18.40
CA ALA A 91 2.90 13.93 -18.44
C ALA A 91 1.38 14.07 -18.15
N PRO A 92 0.46 13.27 -18.74
CA PRO A 92 -0.96 13.37 -18.41
C PRO A 92 -1.28 13.02 -16.96
N TRP A 93 -0.57 12.05 -16.37
CA TRP A 93 -0.71 11.68 -14.97
C TRP A 93 -0.16 12.77 -14.05
N LEU A 94 1.02 13.32 -14.37
CA LEU A 94 1.66 14.40 -13.61
C LEU A 94 0.80 15.66 -13.58
N LEU A 95 0.15 16.03 -14.68
CA LEU A 95 -0.77 17.16 -14.71
C LEU A 95 -1.96 16.96 -13.76
N ARG A 96 -2.53 15.76 -13.73
CA ARG A 96 -3.58 15.42 -12.76
C ARG A 96 -3.06 15.46 -11.33
N PHE A 97 -1.88 14.90 -11.09
CA PHE A 97 -1.22 14.88 -9.79
C PHE A 97 -0.96 16.30 -9.26
N LEU A 98 -0.44 17.21 -10.09
CA LEU A 98 -0.21 18.60 -9.72
C LEU A 98 -1.52 19.35 -9.39
N ARG A 99 -2.61 19.06 -10.11
CA ARG A 99 -3.93 19.62 -9.76
C ARG A 99 -4.41 19.15 -8.38
N GLN A 100 -4.13 17.90 -8.01
CA GLN A 100 -4.47 17.36 -6.69
C GLN A 100 -3.58 17.91 -5.56
N ALA A 101 -2.43 18.49 -5.89
CA ALA A 101 -1.54 19.15 -4.94
C ALA A 101 -1.95 20.59 -4.59
N LEU A 102 -3.01 21.13 -5.19
CA LEU A 102 -3.58 22.43 -4.82
C LEU A 102 -4.22 22.35 -3.42
N PRO A 103 -4.18 23.42 -2.60
CA PRO A 103 -4.64 23.40 -1.21
C PRO A 103 -6.05 22.82 -1.01
N ALA A 104 -7.04 23.28 -1.78
CA ALA A 104 -8.42 22.80 -1.68
C ALA A 104 -8.57 21.31 -2.03
N ALA A 105 -7.86 20.85 -3.07
CA ALA A 105 -7.87 19.44 -3.45
C ALA A 105 -7.17 18.58 -2.39
N THR A 106 -6.03 19.04 -1.86
CA THR A 106 -5.32 18.37 -0.76
C THR A 106 -6.21 18.21 0.46
N GLN A 107 -6.89 19.28 0.91
CA GLN A 107 -7.79 19.26 2.06
C GLN A 107 -8.95 18.27 1.87
N ARG A 108 -9.57 18.27 0.69
CA ARG A 108 -10.62 17.31 0.35
C ARG A 108 -10.08 15.87 0.38
N ASN A 109 -8.92 15.62 -0.22
CA ASN A 109 -8.32 14.29 -0.24
C ASN A 109 -7.94 13.81 1.16
N MET A 110 -7.47 14.71 2.04
CA MET A 110 -7.21 14.41 3.45
C MET A 110 -8.48 13.96 4.19
N GLN A 111 -9.59 14.68 4.01
CA GLN A 111 -10.87 14.30 4.64
C GLN A 111 -11.31 12.91 4.20
N VAL A 112 -11.22 12.61 2.90
CA VAL A 112 -11.59 11.30 2.35
C VAL A 112 -10.66 10.20 2.87
N LEU A 113 -9.35 10.46 2.94
CA LEU A 113 -8.39 9.52 3.51
C LEU A 113 -8.61 9.31 5.01
N ALA A 114 -8.90 10.35 5.78
CA ALA A 114 -9.21 10.24 7.19
C ALA A 114 -10.43 9.32 7.43
N ASN A 115 -11.48 9.47 6.62
CA ASN A 115 -12.68 8.63 6.75
C ASN A 115 -12.40 7.14 6.50
N ILE A 116 -11.62 6.79 5.47
CA ILE A 116 -11.35 5.37 5.17
C ILE A 116 -10.31 4.75 6.10
N LEU A 117 -9.48 5.56 6.76
CA LEU A 117 -8.43 5.11 7.67
C LEU A 117 -8.91 5.00 9.13
N ALA A 118 -10.06 5.59 9.50
CA ALA A 118 -10.49 5.78 10.88
C ALA A 118 -10.45 4.51 11.75
N ASP A 119 -10.94 3.39 11.22
CA ASP A 119 -11.05 2.13 11.98
C ASP A 119 -9.96 1.11 11.61
N ALA A 120 -8.87 1.55 10.95
CA ALA A 120 -7.90 0.62 10.39
C ALA A 120 -7.25 -0.28 11.46
N GLY A 121 -6.90 0.27 12.63
CA GLY A 121 -6.33 -0.49 13.74
C GLY A 121 -7.24 -1.61 14.24
N GLN A 122 -8.52 -1.27 14.50
CA GLN A 122 -9.52 -2.24 14.95
C GLN A 122 -9.71 -3.35 13.92
N ARG A 123 -9.93 -3.01 12.66
CA ARG A 123 -10.14 -3.97 11.57
C ARG A 123 -8.96 -4.90 11.36
N TRP A 124 -7.75 -4.41 11.58
CA TRP A 124 -6.55 -5.22 11.51
C TRP A 124 -6.43 -6.20 12.69
N THR A 125 -6.84 -5.77 13.90
CA THR A 125 -6.91 -6.65 15.07
C THR A 125 -7.89 -7.79 14.82
N GLU A 126 -9.10 -7.48 14.36
CA GLU A 126 -10.12 -8.46 14.01
C GLU A 126 -9.64 -9.43 12.92
N LEU A 127 -9.02 -8.92 11.84
CA LEU A 127 -8.47 -9.78 10.78
C LEU A 127 -7.36 -10.69 11.32
N ALA A 128 -6.45 -10.17 12.14
CA ALA A 128 -5.38 -10.97 12.72
C ALA A 128 -5.91 -12.07 13.65
N GLU A 129 -6.98 -11.82 14.38
CA GLU A 129 -7.67 -12.83 15.20
C GLU A 129 -8.28 -13.93 14.32
N HIS A 130 -9.01 -13.56 13.29
CA HIS A 130 -9.66 -14.53 12.39
C HIS A 130 -8.66 -15.45 11.68
N ILE A 131 -7.48 -14.94 11.31
CA ILE A 131 -6.45 -15.77 10.66
C ILE A 131 -5.44 -16.38 11.64
N GLN A 132 -5.64 -16.23 12.96
CA GLN A 132 -4.70 -16.67 14.00
C GLN A 132 -3.29 -16.06 13.85
N GLY A 133 -3.22 -14.84 13.35
CA GLY A 133 -2.00 -14.08 13.06
C GLY A 133 -1.64 -13.02 14.10
N GLN A 134 -2.25 -13.03 15.30
CA GLN A 134 -2.07 -11.98 16.33
C GLN A 134 -0.61 -11.81 16.75
N THR A 135 0.17 -12.89 16.76
CA THR A 135 1.59 -12.85 17.13
C THR A 135 2.44 -12.04 16.15
N LEU A 136 1.96 -11.87 14.91
CA LEU A 136 2.62 -11.08 13.87
C LEU A 136 2.21 -9.60 13.91
N LEU A 137 1.09 -9.27 14.53
CA LEU A 137 0.60 -7.89 14.70
C LEU A 137 1.12 -7.32 16.02
N LYS A 138 1.73 -6.15 15.98
CA LYS A 138 2.33 -5.47 17.14
C LYS A 138 1.69 -4.11 17.36
N ALA A 139 1.43 -3.76 18.63
CA ALA A 139 0.77 -2.52 19.04
C ALA A 139 1.73 -1.60 19.81
N ASN A 140 2.92 -1.35 19.25
CA ASN A 140 3.96 -0.55 19.90
C ASN A 140 3.98 0.93 19.45
N GLY A 141 3.02 1.33 18.61
CA GLY A 141 3.02 2.66 18.00
C GLY A 141 4.06 2.83 16.89
N CYS A 142 4.19 4.06 16.40
CA CYS A 142 5.13 4.45 15.35
C CYS A 142 5.74 5.82 15.67
N LEU A 143 7.00 6.04 15.29
CA LEU A 143 7.71 7.30 15.47
C LEU A 143 8.03 7.97 14.12
N TYR A 144 7.89 9.30 14.07
CA TYR A 144 8.43 10.16 13.02
C TYR A 144 9.55 10.99 13.64
N VAL A 145 10.79 10.69 13.30
CA VAL A 145 11.94 11.41 13.84
C VAL A 145 12.32 12.61 12.98
N TYR A 146 12.76 13.68 13.66
CA TYR A 146 13.16 14.95 13.07
C TYR A 146 14.63 15.18 13.39
N ASP A 147 15.48 15.28 12.37
CA ASP A 147 16.94 15.35 12.54
C ASP A 147 17.40 16.63 13.25
N ASP A 148 16.63 17.73 13.15
CA ASP A 148 16.95 19.05 13.70
C ASP A 148 15.71 19.79 14.23
N GLN A 149 15.95 20.87 15.01
CA GLN A 149 14.89 21.68 15.62
C GLN A 149 13.93 22.29 14.59
N ARG A 150 14.44 22.72 13.43
CA ARG A 150 13.60 23.32 12.39
C ARG A 150 12.61 22.29 11.79
N SER A 151 13.08 21.11 11.53
CA SER A 151 12.21 20.02 11.03
C SER A 151 11.19 19.57 12.08
N PHE A 152 11.54 19.63 13.37
CA PHE A 152 10.62 19.38 14.48
C PHE A 152 9.50 20.42 14.56
N GLU A 153 9.84 21.70 14.44
CA GLU A 153 8.85 22.81 14.44
C GLU A 153 7.88 22.71 13.24
N LEU A 154 8.40 22.37 12.06
CA LEU A 154 7.56 22.10 10.88
C LEU A 154 6.68 20.85 11.10
N GLY A 155 7.23 19.83 11.73
CA GLY A 155 6.52 18.62 12.10
C GLY A 155 5.36 18.89 13.06
N TRP A 156 5.53 19.82 13.99
CA TRP A 156 4.48 20.21 14.93
C TRP A 156 3.21 20.70 14.21
N GLN A 157 3.37 21.52 13.18
CA GLN A 157 2.23 22.00 12.38
C GLN A 157 1.49 20.83 11.69
N ASP A 158 2.23 19.87 11.11
CA ASP A 158 1.65 18.66 10.50
C ASP A 158 0.90 17.82 11.54
N ILE A 159 1.49 17.61 12.72
CA ILE A 159 0.86 16.83 13.80
C ILE A 159 -0.39 17.52 14.34
N THR A 160 -0.35 18.84 14.60
CA THR A 160 -1.53 19.60 15.01
C THR A 160 -2.67 19.48 13.98
N HIS A 161 -2.30 19.51 12.70
CA HIS A 161 -3.29 19.32 11.64
C HIS A 161 -3.88 17.90 11.63
N ARG A 162 -3.06 16.85 11.85
CA ARG A 162 -3.57 15.47 11.99
C ARG A 162 -4.46 15.30 13.21
N GLN A 163 -4.11 15.93 14.34
CA GLN A 163 -4.93 15.92 15.56
C GLN A 163 -6.33 16.52 15.32
N SER A 164 -6.47 17.52 14.44
CA SER A 164 -7.78 18.08 14.07
C SER A 164 -8.69 17.08 13.33
N PHE A 165 -8.13 15.97 12.83
CA PHE A 165 -8.86 14.83 12.28
C PHE A 165 -9.07 13.68 13.28
N GLY A 166 -8.79 13.90 14.57
CA GLY A 166 -8.96 12.91 15.63
C GLY A 166 -7.81 11.92 15.77
N ILE A 167 -6.67 12.14 15.09
CA ILE A 167 -5.51 11.26 15.19
C ILE A 167 -4.78 11.52 16.50
N ASP A 168 -4.62 10.48 17.32
CA ASP A 168 -3.79 10.55 18.53
C ASP A 168 -2.30 10.57 18.14
N ALA A 169 -1.65 11.67 18.47
CA ALA A 169 -0.23 11.87 18.23
C ALA A 169 0.36 12.80 19.29
N LYS A 170 1.62 12.54 19.67
CA LYS A 170 2.35 13.29 20.71
C LYS A 170 3.70 13.73 20.17
N MET A 171 4.07 14.98 20.42
CA MET A 171 5.44 15.44 20.16
C MET A 171 6.34 15.06 21.34
N LEU A 172 7.48 14.43 21.07
CA LEU A 172 8.46 13.97 22.04
C LEU A 172 9.73 14.82 21.94
N THR A 173 10.24 15.26 23.09
CA THR A 173 11.57 15.85 23.18
C THR A 173 12.67 14.82 22.88
N PRO A 174 13.91 15.24 22.56
CA PRO A 174 15.03 14.32 22.40
C PRO A 174 15.23 13.36 23.57
N GLN A 175 15.05 13.82 24.81
CA GLN A 175 15.18 13.00 26.03
C GLN A 175 14.08 11.94 26.13
N GLN A 176 12.84 12.31 25.82
CA GLN A 176 11.71 11.38 25.79
C GLN A 176 11.87 10.33 24.68
N LEU A 177 12.37 10.75 23.51
CA LEU A 177 12.68 9.83 22.40
C LEU A 177 13.78 8.84 22.80
N ALA A 178 14.88 9.31 23.41
CA ALA A 178 15.97 8.45 23.87
C ALA A 178 15.51 7.43 24.92
N SER A 179 14.57 7.82 25.80
CA SER A 179 13.97 6.89 26.78
C SER A 179 13.07 5.84 26.11
N LEU A 180 12.39 6.20 25.04
CA LEU A 180 11.45 5.32 24.33
C LEU A 180 12.14 4.35 23.36
N GLU A 181 13.22 4.79 22.71
CA GLU A 181 14.07 4.01 21.78
C GLU A 181 15.56 4.22 22.10
N PRO A 182 16.09 3.55 23.15
CA PRO A 182 17.45 3.78 23.64
C PRO A 182 18.56 3.42 22.64
N GLN A 183 18.25 2.61 21.62
CA GLN A 183 19.20 2.19 20.59
C GLN A 183 19.34 3.22 19.45
N LEU A 184 18.41 4.18 19.35
CA LEU A 184 18.57 5.27 18.40
C LEU A 184 19.72 6.20 18.85
N PRO A 185 20.51 6.72 17.91
CA PRO A 185 21.49 7.75 18.25
C PRO A 185 20.76 9.01 18.75
N PRO A 186 21.47 9.92 19.43
CA PRO A 186 20.91 11.21 19.82
C PRO A 186 20.33 11.95 18.60
N ILE A 187 19.07 12.35 18.69
CA ILE A 187 18.34 13.09 17.63
C ILE A 187 17.93 14.44 18.21
N GLU A 188 18.49 15.52 17.65
CA GLU A 188 18.35 16.88 18.19
C GLU A 188 16.91 17.43 18.12
N GLY A 189 16.17 17.08 17.06
CA GLY A 189 14.80 17.57 16.86
C GLY A 189 13.74 16.83 17.67
N GLY A 190 14.00 15.58 18.10
CA GLY A 190 12.97 14.77 18.75
C GLY A 190 12.09 14.01 17.77
N ALA A 191 10.83 13.74 18.14
CA ALA A 191 9.93 12.93 17.31
C ALA A 191 8.44 13.28 17.48
N ALA A 192 7.61 12.88 16.50
CA ALA A 192 6.19 12.67 16.71
C ALA A 192 5.94 11.18 16.97
N PHE A 193 5.11 10.87 17.94
CA PHE A 193 4.72 9.52 18.33
C PHE A 193 3.23 9.29 18.09
N PHE A 194 2.90 8.22 17.37
CA PHE A 194 1.55 7.74 17.11
C PHE A 194 1.32 6.47 17.94
N PRO A 195 0.76 6.58 19.16
CA PRO A 195 0.70 5.48 20.11
C PRO A 195 -0.19 4.32 19.66
N ASN A 196 -1.25 4.61 18.90
CA ASN A 196 -2.25 3.64 18.46
C ASN A 196 -1.85 2.91 17.16
N ALA A 197 -0.75 3.32 16.52
CA ALA A 197 -0.28 2.69 15.30
C ALA A 197 0.12 1.23 15.53
N LEU A 198 -0.31 0.36 14.62
CA LEU A 198 0.07 -1.05 14.60
C LEU A 198 1.13 -1.30 13.53
N TYR A 199 1.79 -2.46 13.61
CA TYR A 199 2.61 -2.94 12.51
C TYR A 199 2.67 -4.46 12.48
N ILE A 200 2.90 -5.01 11.29
CA ILE A 200 3.12 -6.44 11.07
C ILE A 200 4.64 -6.65 11.05
N ASN A 201 5.15 -7.45 11.98
CA ASN A 201 6.57 -7.71 12.10
C ASN A 201 7.11 -8.75 11.10
N ASP A 202 6.26 -9.38 10.30
CA ASP A 202 6.59 -10.13 9.09
C ASP A 202 5.41 -10.17 8.11
N PRO A 203 5.31 -9.20 7.17
CA PRO A 203 4.26 -9.19 6.16
C PRO A 203 4.23 -10.44 5.30
N GLY A 204 5.40 -11.02 4.97
CA GLY A 204 5.48 -12.25 4.18
C GLY A 204 4.86 -13.43 4.89
N GLN A 205 5.22 -13.64 6.16
CA GLN A 205 4.65 -14.72 6.97
C GLN A 205 3.14 -14.53 7.18
N PHE A 206 2.68 -13.29 7.42
CA PHE A 206 1.26 -12.99 7.56
C PHE A 206 0.45 -13.37 6.31
N LEU A 207 0.96 -13.03 5.12
CA LEU A 207 0.33 -13.35 3.85
C LEU A 207 0.32 -14.85 3.57
N THR A 208 1.41 -15.55 3.89
CA THR A 208 1.50 -17.01 3.76
C THR A 208 0.50 -17.71 4.67
N LEU A 209 0.38 -17.27 5.92
CA LEU A 209 -0.61 -17.79 6.87
C LEU A 209 -2.03 -17.59 6.36
N MET A 210 -2.37 -16.38 5.91
CA MET A 210 -3.67 -16.07 5.34
C MET A 210 -3.96 -16.93 4.11
N PHE A 211 -3.03 -17.03 3.16
CA PHE A 211 -3.23 -17.83 1.95
C PHE A 211 -3.41 -19.31 2.26
N LYS A 212 -2.61 -19.86 3.18
CA LYS A 212 -2.77 -21.24 3.63
C LYS A 212 -4.16 -21.49 4.19
N GLN A 213 -4.62 -20.65 5.11
CA GLN A 213 -5.93 -20.78 5.71
C GLN A 213 -7.06 -20.71 4.66
N LEU A 214 -6.94 -19.78 3.69
CA LEU A 214 -7.90 -19.67 2.59
C LEU A 214 -7.97 -20.91 1.73
N THR A 215 -6.83 -21.53 1.41
CA THR A 215 -6.79 -22.76 0.62
C THR A 215 -7.31 -23.96 1.41
N ASP A 216 -6.99 -24.06 2.70
CA ASP A 216 -7.54 -25.09 3.59
C ASP A 216 -9.08 -25.00 3.70
N GLN A 217 -9.64 -23.78 3.54
CA GLN A 217 -11.08 -23.51 3.51
C GLN A 217 -11.69 -23.54 2.09
N GLY A 218 -10.97 -24.03 1.09
CA GLY A 218 -11.48 -24.27 -0.25
C GLY A 218 -11.30 -23.15 -1.26
N LEU A 219 -10.47 -22.13 -1.00
CA LEU A 219 -10.10 -21.16 -2.03
C LEU A 219 -9.37 -21.87 -3.17
N HIS A 220 -9.89 -21.74 -4.38
CA HIS A 220 -9.21 -22.27 -5.56
C HIS A 220 -8.20 -21.23 -6.11
N PHE A 221 -6.92 -21.57 -6.04
CA PHE A 221 -5.85 -20.75 -6.61
C PHE A 221 -5.38 -21.31 -7.95
N GLN A 222 -5.15 -20.42 -8.92
CA GLN A 222 -4.51 -20.76 -10.20
C GLN A 222 -3.40 -19.76 -10.51
N GLN A 223 -2.19 -20.27 -10.63
CA GLN A 223 -1.04 -19.45 -11.03
C GLN A 223 -1.09 -19.20 -12.54
N ALA A 224 -1.50 -17.98 -12.91
CA ALA A 224 -1.59 -17.50 -14.28
C ALA A 224 -1.74 -15.97 -14.33
N SER A 225 -1.48 -15.37 -15.50
CA SER A 225 -1.87 -13.99 -15.77
C SER A 225 -3.21 -13.94 -16.49
N VAL A 226 -4.09 -13.04 -16.13
CA VAL A 226 -5.28 -12.69 -16.93
C VAL A 226 -4.83 -11.73 -18.03
N ILE A 227 -5.00 -12.15 -19.29
CA ILE A 227 -4.59 -11.41 -20.49
C ILE A 227 -5.76 -10.90 -21.33
N GLY A 228 -6.99 -11.31 -21.01
CA GLY A 228 -8.21 -10.86 -21.65
C GLY A 228 -9.43 -10.95 -20.73
N LEU A 229 -10.37 -10.03 -20.87
CA LEU A 229 -11.68 -10.03 -20.22
C LEU A 229 -12.74 -9.72 -21.27
N SER A 230 -13.72 -10.60 -21.42
CA SER A 230 -14.83 -10.45 -22.39
C SER A 230 -16.17 -10.63 -21.68
N ARG A 231 -17.08 -9.67 -21.84
CA ARG A 231 -18.44 -9.75 -21.31
C ARG A 231 -19.34 -10.53 -22.26
N HIS A 232 -20.12 -11.43 -21.72
CA HIS A 232 -21.13 -12.22 -22.42
C HIS A 232 -22.48 -12.12 -21.69
N LYS A 233 -23.55 -12.56 -22.32
CA LYS A 233 -24.89 -12.57 -21.69
C LYS A 233 -24.95 -13.42 -20.41
N SER A 234 -24.10 -14.43 -20.29
CA SER A 234 -24.02 -15.37 -19.16
C SER A 234 -23.00 -15.00 -18.08
N GLY A 235 -22.26 -13.89 -18.25
CA GLY A 235 -21.18 -13.47 -17.33
C GLY A 235 -19.94 -13.01 -18.07
N ILE A 236 -18.77 -13.22 -17.45
CA ILE A 236 -17.47 -12.80 -17.97
C ILE A 236 -16.64 -14.02 -18.30
N GLU A 237 -15.94 -13.98 -19.40
CA GLU A 237 -14.88 -14.93 -19.75
C GLU A 237 -13.52 -14.24 -19.55
N ALA A 238 -12.71 -14.79 -18.66
CA ALA A 238 -11.31 -14.39 -18.47
C ALA A 238 -10.39 -15.32 -19.25
N THR A 239 -9.57 -14.77 -20.14
CA THR A 239 -8.53 -15.50 -20.88
C THR A 239 -7.23 -15.41 -20.09
N LEU A 240 -6.61 -16.57 -19.85
CA LEU A 240 -5.38 -16.70 -19.08
C LEU A 240 -4.16 -16.85 -20.01
N SER A 241 -2.99 -16.50 -19.48
CA SER A 241 -1.72 -16.88 -20.10
C SER A 241 -1.68 -18.40 -20.27
N GLY A 242 -1.27 -18.87 -21.47
CA GLY A 242 -1.33 -20.30 -21.81
C GLY A 242 -2.65 -20.75 -22.48
N GLY A 243 -3.59 -19.82 -22.73
CA GLY A 243 -4.78 -20.07 -23.54
C GLY A 243 -5.99 -20.66 -22.81
N ASN A 244 -5.86 -20.99 -21.53
CA ASN A 244 -6.98 -21.45 -20.69
C ASN A 244 -8.00 -20.31 -20.49
N ARG A 245 -9.26 -20.69 -20.24
CA ARG A 245 -10.35 -19.74 -19.99
C ARG A 245 -11.08 -20.07 -18.69
N VAL A 246 -11.54 -19.02 -18.02
CA VAL A 246 -12.37 -19.11 -16.83
C VAL A 246 -13.66 -18.33 -17.07
N SER A 247 -14.79 -18.99 -16.90
CA SER A 247 -16.10 -18.36 -16.94
C SER A 247 -16.52 -17.98 -15.52
N THR A 248 -17.01 -16.77 -15.32
CA THR A 248 -17.40 -16.26 -13.99
C THR A 248 -18.57 -15.29 -14.08
N LYS A 249 -19.35 -15.18 -13.01
CA LYS A 249 -20.42 -14.18 -12.91
C LYS A 249 -19.88 -12.78 -12.61
N GLN A 250 -18.84 -12.70 -11.78
CA GLN A 250 -18.23 -11.44 -11.33
C GLN A 250 -16.70 -11.53 -11.31
N VAL A 251 -16.04 -10.44 -11.66
CA VAL A 251 -14.58 -10.29 -11.59
C VAL A 251 -14.22 -9.17 -10.63
N ILE A 252 -13.27 -9.42 -9.74
CA ILE A 252 -12.66 -8.41 -8.87
C ILE A 252 -11.23 -8.16 -9.37
N ILE A 253 -10.93 -6.93 -9.79
CA ILE A 253 -9.59 -6.53 -10.22
C ILE A 253 -8.86 -5.93 -9.02
N ALA A 254 -7.93 -6.71 -8.44
CA ALA A 254 -7.09 -6.38 -7.29
C ALA A 254 -5.58 -6.55 -7.61
N ALA A 255 -5.19 -6.41 -8.90
CA ALA A 255 -3.86 -6.70 -9.42
C ALA A 255 -2.84 -5.56 -9.18
N GLY A 256 -3.05 -4.71 -8.16
CA GLY A 256 -2.12 -3.66 -7.77
C GLY A 256 -1.74 -2.75 -8.94
N ALA A 257 -0.45 -2.55 -9.17
CA ALA A 257 0.06 -1.69 -10.25
C ALA A 257 -0.25 -2.20 -11.67
N TYR A 258 -0.64 -3.46 -11.80
CA TYR A 258 -1.00 -4.10 -13.09
C TYR A 258 -2.50 -3.94 -13.42
N SER A 259 -3.30 -3.38 -12.53
CA SER A 259 -4.76 -3.25 -12.70
C SER A 259 -5.18 -2.31 -13.85
N ARG A 260 -4.30 -1.39 -14.28
CA ARG A 260 -4.64 -0.41 -15.32
C ARG A 260 -5.07 -1.04 -16.64
N ASP A 261 -4.35 -2.05 -17.10
CA ASP A 261 -4.62 -2.68 -18.38
C ASP A 261 -5.85 -3.59 -18.28
N LEU A 262 -6.07 -4.24 -17.13
CA LEU A 262 -7.31 -4.99 -16.85
C LEU A 262 -8.53 -4.06 -16.81
N ALA A 263 -8.42 -2.87 -16.21
CA ALA A 263 -9.49 -1.89 -16.22
C ALA A 263 -9.81 -1.40 -17.65
N ARG A 264 -8.79 -1.25 -18.51
CA ARG A 264 -9.01 -0.96 -19.94
C ARG A 264 -9.76 -2.07 -20.66
N MET A 265 -9.44 -3.33 -20.39
CA MET A 265 -10.17 -4.48 -20.96
C MET A 265 -11.64 -4.46 -20.51
N ALA A 266 -11.90 -3.99 -19.30
CA ALA A 266 -13.23 -3.77 -18.75
C ALA A 266 -13.95 -2.54 -19.33
N GLY A 267 -13.25 -1.69 -20.12
CA GLY A 267 -13.76 -0.47 -20.74
C GLY A 267 -13.40 0.84 -20.02
N ASP A 268 -12.85 0.78 -18.80
CA ASP A 268 -12.56 1.95 -17.99
C ASP A 268 -11.10 2.45 -18.14
N ARG A 269 -10.93 3.79 -18.16
CA ARG A 269 -9.61 4.43 -18.24
C ARG A 269 -9.27 5.11 -16.92
N ILE A 270 -8.56 4.39 -16.07
CA ILE A 270 -8.16 4.86 -14.74
C ILE A 270 -6.69 5.33 -14.77
N PRO A 271 -6.38 6.53 -14.23
CA PRO A 271 -5.03 7.07 -14.25
C PRO A 271 -4.16 6.43 -13.16
N LEU A 272 -3.91 5.14 -13.29
CA LEU A 272 -3.02 4.37 -12.40
C LEU A 272 -1.59 4.41 -12.92
N GLN A 273 -0.63 4.69 -12.04
CA GLN A 273 0.79 4.60 -12.31
C GLN A 273 1.51 3.77 -11.24
N ALA A 274 2.61 3.15 -11.66
CA ALA A 274 3.48 2.41 -10.74
C ALA A 274 4.50 3.35 -10.10
N GLU A 275 4.48 3.45 -8.77
CA GLU A 275 5.56 4.02 -7.98
C GLU A 275 6.50 2.91 -7.53
N ARG A 276 7.75 3.00 -7.93
CA ARG A 276 8.79 2.06 -7.57
C ARG A 276 9.25 2.37 -6.15
N GLY A 277 9.09 1.40 -5.26
CA GLY A 277 9.55 1.47 -3.87
C GLY A 277 10.64 0.44 -3.62
N TYR A 278 11.55 0.75 -2.73
CA TYR A 278 12.71 -0.08 -2.43
C TYR A 278 12.77 -0.42 -0.95
N HIS A 279 13.35 -1.57 -0.61
CA HIS A 279 13.81 -1.80 0.74
C HIS A 279 15.14 -2.54 0.78
N LEU A 280 15.82 -2.39 1.91
CA LEU A 280 16.97 -3.17 2.35
C LEU A 280 16.58 -3.95 3.60
N GLU A 281 17.16 -5.12 3.79
CA GLU A 281 17.03 -5.88 5.03
C GLU A 281 18.41 -6.22 5.60
N PHE A 282 18.49 -6.12 6.93
CA PHE A 282 19.69 -6.41 7.71
C PHE A 282 19.32 -7.48 8.74
N ASP A 283 19.95 -8.63 8.65
CA ASP A 283 19.75 -9.70 9.64
C ASP A 283 20.34 -9.27 10.97
N LEU A 284 19.61 -9.50 12.06
CA LEU A 284 19.96 -9.07 13.42
C LEU A 284 19.70 -10.19 14.42
N ASP A 285 20.65 -10.43 15.32
CA ASP A 285 20.48 -11.34 16.45
C ASP A 285 19.54 -10.74 17.51
N GLN A 286 19.55 -9.41 17.66
CA GLN A 286 18.68 -8.66 18.56
C GLN A 286 18.08 -7.46 17.85
N PRO A 287 16.81 -7.11 18.12
CA PRO A 287 16.15 -5.97 17.49
C PRO A 287 16.81 -4.64 17.94
N LEU A 288 17.11 -3.77 16.97
CA LEU A 288 17.63 -2.42 17.23
C LEU A 288 16.54 -1.40 17.58
N LEU A 289 15.29 -1.70 17.25
CA LEU A 289 14.13 -0.85 17.49
C LEU A 289 13.00 -1.68 18.08
N SER A 290 12.16 -1.06 18.89
CA SER A 290 10.97 -1.71 19.44
C SER A 290 9.70 -1.45 18.62
N ARG A 291 9.76 -0.51 17.68
CA ARG A 291 8.66 -0.05 16.83
C ARG A 291 9.14 0.51 15.50
N PRO A 292 8.26 0.71 14.51
CA PRO A 292 8.60 1.42 13.27
C PRO A 292 9.02 2.87 13.55
N VAL A 293 10.11 3.28 12.92
CA VAL A 293 10.63 4.65 12.97
C VAL A 293 10.74 5.20 11.55
N SER A 294 10.03 6.27 11.27
CA SER A 294 10.13 7.02 10.02
C SER A 294 11.20 8.10 10.13
N ALA A 295 12.24 8.01 9.32
CA ALA A 295 13.20 9.09 9.09
C ALA A 295 12.60 10.09 8.09
N SER A 296 11.74 10.99 8.55
CA SER A 296 10.88 11.84 7.71
C SER A 296 11.68 12.68 6.72
N SER A 297 12.78 13.30 7.14
CA SER A 297 13.67 14.11 6.29
C SER A 297 14.38 13.28 5.21
N ARG A 298 14.56 11.98 5.43
CA ARG A 298 15.29 11.06 4.55
C ARG A 298 14.38 10.18 3.71
N GLY A 299 13.07 10.12 4.03
CA GLY A 299 12.04 9.47 3.24
C GLY A 299 12.07 7.92 3.29
N PHE A 300 12.37 7.33 4.44
CA PHE A 300 12.30 5.89 4.67
C PHE A 300 11.83 5.53 6.09
N TYR A 301 11.31 4.32 6.22
CA TYR A 301 10.98 3.67 7.48
C TYR A 301 12.05 2.66 7.86
N MET A 302 12.33 2.55 9.14
CA MET A 302 13.08 1.49 9.78
C MET A 302 12.08 0.67 10.61
N THR A 303 11.81 -0.56 10.20
CA THR A 303 10.81 -1.40 10.86
C THR A 303 11.47 -2.65 11.43
N PRO A 304 11.34 -2.91 12.75
CA PRO A 304 11.79 -4.17 13.32
C PRO A 304 10.93 -5.32 12.81
N MET A 305 11.55 -6.25 12.10
CA MET A 305 10.95 -7.49 11.62
C MET A 305 11.49 -8.67 12.43
N GLN A 306 10.90 -9.84 12.29
CA GLN A 306 11.42 -11.05 12.93
C GLN A 306 12.85 -11.34 12.47
N GLY A 307 13.84 -11.28 13.40
CA GLY A 307 15.26 -11.55 13.14
C GLY A 307 15.95 -10.57 12.18
N ARG A 308 15.34 -9.41 11.86
CA ARG A 308 15.92 -8.44 10.94
C ARG A 308 15.36 -7.03 11.09
N LEU A 309 16.08 -6.06 10.56
CA LEU A 309 15.59 -4.69 10.35
C LEU A 309 15.29 -4.49 8.88
N ARG A 310 14.08 -4.02 8.56
CA ARG A 310 13.71 -3.58 7.21
C ARG A 310 13.78 -2.06 7.10
N VAL A 311 14.52 -1.58 6.10
CA VAL A 311 14.66 -0.17 5.75
C VAL A 311 13.93 0.06 4.44
N ALA A 312 12.69 0.54 4.49
CA ALA A 312 11.79 0.66 3.34
C ALA A 312 11.51 2.12 3.02
N GLY A 313 11.77 2.53 1.79
CA GLY A 313 11.54 3.94 1.42
C GLY A 313 11.80 4.25 -0.02
N THR A 314 11.95 5.52 -0.26
CA THR A 314 12.12 6.15 -1.55
C THR A 314 10.97 5.90 -2.53
N VAL A 315 10.72 6.85 -3.40
CA VAL A 315 9.71 6.77 -4.46
C VAL A 315 10.34 7.17 -5.77
N GLU A 316 10.20 6.30 -6.78
CA GLU A 316 10.64 6.61 -8.13
C GLU A 316 9.50 6.37 -9.11
N LEU A 317 9.00 7.42 -9.76
CA LEU A 317 8.06 7.31 -10.86
C LEU A 317 8.80 6.86 -12.13
N GLY A 318 8.51 5.65 -12.61
CA GLY A 318 9.31 5.05 -13.70
C GLY A 318 8.67 3.84 -14.36
N GLY A 319 7.37 3.62 -14.15
CA GLY A 319 6.63 2.49 -14.70
C GLY A 319 7.04 1.14 -14.09
N LEU A 320 6.64 0.05 -14.76
CA LEU A 320 6.79 -1.35 -14.29
C LEU A 320 8.14 -1.99 -14.67
N ASN A 321 9.21 -1.20 -14.81
CA ASN A 321 10.53 -1.76 -15.12
C ASN A 321 11.10 -2.53 -13.91
N PRO A 322 11.41 -3.83 -14.03
CA PRO A 322 11.87 -4.65 -12.90
C PRO A 322 13.33 -4.40 -12.49
N LYS A 323 14.11 -3.63 -13.27
CA LYS A 323 15.52 -3.37 -12.95
C LYS A 323 15.63 -2.37 -11.80
N ALA A 324 16.09 -2.81 -10.64
CA ALA A 324 16.33 -1.95 -9.48
C ALA A 324 17.35 -0.83 -9.77
N SER A 325 17.14 0.33 -9.17
CA SER A 325 18.08 1.45 -9.21
C SER A 325 19.11 1.29 -8.10
N ARG A 326 20.37 1.04 -8.47
CA ARG A 326 21.48 0.95 -7.51
C ARG A 326 21.58 2.24 -6.68
N HIS A 327 21.46 3.40 -7.31
CA HIS A 327 21.48 4.68 -6.61
C HIS A 327 20.41 4.79 -5.50
N ARG A 328 19.22 4.21 -5.70
CA ARG A 328 18.17 4.22 -4.67
C ARG A 328 18.49 3.29 -3.50
N LEU A 329 19.06 2.13 -3.78
CA LEU A 329 19.53 1.20 -2.74
C LEU A 329 20.70 1.81 -1.95
N ASP A 330 21.68 2.41 -2.64
CA ASP A 330 22.82 3.09 -2.01
C ASP A 330 22.36 4.23 -1.08
N LYS A 331 21.30 4.96 -1.47
CA LYS A 331 20.71 6.01 -0.62
C LYS A 331 20.08 5.47 0.64
N LEU A 332 19.35 4.35 0.56
CA LEU A 332 18.81 3.69 1.74
C LEU A 332 19.94 3.21 2.65
N GLN A 333 21.01 2.65 2.08
CA GLN A 333 22.18 2.21 2.83
C GLN A 333 22.88 3.40 3.53
N GLN A 334 23.08 4.52 2.84
CA GLN A 334 23.65 5.74 3.42
C GLN A 334 22.72 6.31 4.51
N GLY A 335 21.40 6.27 4.29
CA GLY A 335 20.41 6.75 5.22
C GLY A 335 20.43 5.96 6.52
N ILE A 336 20.43 4.63 6.45
CA ILE A 336 20.46 3.78 7.65
C ILE A 336 21.79 3.89 8.40
N ASN A 337 22.91 4.03 7.68
CA ASN A 337 24.23 4.17 8.31
C ASN A 337 24.39 5.47 9.09
N TYR A 338 23.54 6.47 8.85
CA TYR A 338 23.47 7.67 9.68
C TYR A 338 22.95 7.35 11.10
N TYR A 339 21.94 6.48 11.20
CA TYR A 339 21.36 6.05 12.48
C TYR A 339 22.14 4.90 13.12
N PHE A 340 22.61 3.95 12.30
CA PHE A 340 23.29 2.74 12.76
C PHE A 340 24.56 2.51 11.94
N PRO A 341 25.68 3.24 12.26
CA PRO A 341 26.93 3.16 11.50
C PRO A 341 27.56 1.77 11.50
N HIS A 342 27.26 0.95 12.49
CA HIS A 342 27.77 -0.43 12.61
C HIS A 342 27.08 -1.41 11.67
N LEU A 343 25.92 -1.08 11.12
CA LEU A 343 25.27 -1.88 10.11
C LEU A 343 26.07 -1.80 8.79
N LYS A 344 26.67 -2.92 8.44
CA LYS A 344 27.44 -3.05 7.19
C LYS A 344 26.52 -3.02 5.96
N GLN A 345 26.83 -3.83 4.97
CA GLN A 345 25.99 -3.96 3.78
C GLN A 345 24.73 -4.79 4.09
N ALA A 346 23.62 -4.39 3.49
CA ALA A 346 22.36 -5.13 3.63
C ALA A 346 22.48 -6.57 3.11
N ASN A 347 21.84 -7.50 3.81
CA ASN A 347 21.78 -8.93 3.44
C ASN A 347 20.88 -9.14 2.22
N ARG A 348 19.81 -8.37 2.12
CA ARG A 348 18.81 -8.47 1.04
C ARG A 348 18.35 -7.09 0.57
N SER A 349 17.98 -7.01 -0.70
CA SER A 349 17.34 -5.82 -1.29
C SER A 349 16.13 -6.22 -2.11
N TRP A 350 15.18 -5.31 -2.22
CA TRP A 350 13.94 -5.55 -2.95
C TRP A 350 13.43 -4.29 -3.67
N LEU A 351 12.70 -4.52 -4.76
CA LEU A 351 11.98 -3.52 -5.52
C LEU A 351 10.53 -3.98 -5.71
N GLY A 352 9.58 -3.09 -5.43
CA GLY A 352 8.18 -3.32 -5.75
C GLY A 352 7.50 -2.12 -6.38
N PHE A 353 6.25 -2.35 -6.81
CA PHE A 353 5.46 -1.39 -7.56
C PHE A 353 4.19 -1.03 -6.77
N ARG A 354 4.14 0.19 -6.23
CA ARG A 354 2.95 0.70 -5.55
C ARG A 354 1.97 1.22 -6.59
N PRO A 355 0.67 0.86 -6.49
CA PRO A 355 -0.36 1.32 -7.41
C PRO A 355 -0.81 2.73 -7.04
N SER A 356 -0.34 3.76 -7.74
CA SER A 356 -0.61 5.15 -7.37
C SER A 356 -1.64 5.83 -8.26
N ILE A 357 -2.59 6.50 -7.62
CA ILE A 357 -3.61 7.35 -8.25
C ILE A 357 -3.28 8.82 -7.93
N PRO A 358 -3.51 9.77 -8.84
CA PRO A 358 -3.12 11.17 -8.66
C PRO A 358 -3.67 11.83 -7.40
N ASP A 359 -4.86 11.45 -6.95
CA ASP A 359 -5.54 11.97 -5.76
C ASP A 359 -5.24 11.19 -4.48
N SER A 360 -4.36 10.17 -4.55
CA SER A 360 -3.99 9.27 -3.45
C SER A 360 -5.15 8.44 -2.87
N ARG A 361 -6.33 8.47 -3.49
CA ARG A 361 -7.51 7.70 -3.05
C ARG A 361 -7.58 6.38 -3.85
N PRO A 362 -7.84 5.23 -3.23
CA PRO A 362 -8.02 3.98 -3.96
C PRO A 362 -9.24 4.02 -4.89
N VAL A 363 -9.29 3.10 -5.84
CA VAL A 363 -10.47 2.85 -6.67
C VAL A 363 -11.15 1.60 -6.14
N ILE A 364 -12.34 1.80 -5.54
CA ILE A 364 -13.17 0.75 -4.97
C ILE A 364 -14.59 0.99 -5.46
N SER A 365 -14.94 0.40 -6.59
CA SER A 365 -16.26 0.59 -7.23
C SER A 365 -16.52 -0.46 -8.30
N ALA A 366 -17.75 -0.57 -8.73
CA ALA A 366 -18.07 -1.26 -9.97
C ALA A 366 -17.48 -0.52 -11.20
N SER A 367 -17.34 -1.22 -12.32
CA SER A 367 -17.07 -0.65 -13.64
C SER A 367 -18.23 0.27 -14.07
N LYS A 368 -17.94 1.31 -14.87
CA LYS A 368 -18.97 2.15 -15.50
C LYS A 368 -19.91 1.37 -16.42
N TYR A 369 -19.50 0.19 -16.85
CA TYR A 369 -20.20 -0.64 -17.83
C TYR A 369 -20.94 -1.83 -17.23
N GLY A 370 -20.98 -1.96 -15.91
CA GLY A 370 -21.75 -2.99 -15.20
C GLY A 370 -21.17 -3.38 -13.85
N ASN A 371 -22.01 -3.98 -12.99
CA ASN A 371 -21.65 -4.45 -11.66
C ASN A 371 -20.97 -5.84 -11.68
N ASP A 372 -20.73 -6.37 -12.85
CA ASP A 372 -20.07 -7.65 -13.10
C ASP A 372 -18.54 -7.57 -12.91
N ILE A 373 -17.97 -6.36 -13.00
CA ILE A 373 -16.56 -6.10 -12.72
C ILE A 373 -16.43 -5.06 -11.62
N VAL A 374 -15.71 -5.40 -10.56
CA VAL A 374 -15.44 -4.54 -9.41
C VAL A 374 -13.93 -4.26 -9.32
N TYR A 375 -13.58 -3.02 -9.06
CA TYR A 375 -12.22 -2.56 -8.87
C TYR A 375 -11.87 -2.47 -7.39
N ALA A 376 -10.68 -2.93 -7.03
CA ALA A 376 -10.09 -2.81 -5.70
C ALA A 376 -8.57 -2.58 -5.82
N PHE A 377 -8.15 -1.40 -6.29
CA PHE A 377 -6.74 -1.10 -6.50
C PHE A 377 -6.44 0.40 -6.35
N GLY A 378 -5.18 0.77 -6.53
CA GLY A 378 -4.78 2.20 -6.46
C GLY A 378 -4.51 2.71 -5.06
N HIS A 379 -4.26 1.83 -4.10
CA HIS A 379 -4.05 2.14 -2.68
C HIS A 379 -2.71 2.84 -2.36
N GLY A 380 -1.85 3.07 -3.35
CA GLY A 380 -0.54 3.70 -3.16
C GLY A 380 0.32 2.97 -2.13
N HIS A 381 0.79 3.70 -1.13
CA HIS A 381 1.62 3.15 -0.05
C HIS A 381 0.82 2.69 1.18
N ILE A 382 -0.50 2.95 1.24
CA ILE A 382 -1.37 2.59 2.37
C ILE A 382 -2.21 1.33 2.11
N GLY A 383 -1.88 0.53 1.08
CA GLY A 383 -2.64 -0.66 0.72
C GLY A 383 -2.70 -1.72 1.83
N MET A 384 -1.63 -1.87 2.61
CA MET A 384 -1.64 -2.72 3.79
C MET A 384 -2.69 -2.23 4.79
N THR A 385 -2.63 -0.97 5.18
CA THR A 385 -3.56 -0.35 6.13
C THR A 385 -5.03 -0.49 5.72
N LEU A 386 -5.30 -0.30 4.42
CA LEU A 386 -6.67 -0.28 3.88
C LEU A 386 -7.23 -1.66 3.48
N ALA A 387 -6.45 -2.74 3.61
CA ALA A 387 -6.88 -4.05 3.12
C ALA A 387 -8.20 -4.53 3.76
N PRO A 388 -8.40 -4.49 5.09
CA PRO A 388 -9.64 -4.97 5.69
C PRO A 388 -10.86 -4.14 5.28
N ILE A 389 -10.79 -2.81 5.33
CA ILE A 389 -11.92 -1.96 4.91
C ILE A 389 -12.23 -2.12 3.42
N THR A 390 -11.22 -2.29 2.57
CA THR A 390 -11.42 -2.55 1.13
C THR A 390 -12.23 -3.83 0.92
N ALA A 391 -11.96 -4.88 1.68
CA ALA A 391 -12.70 -6.13 1.60
C ALA A 391 -14.18 -5.94 1.98
N GLU A 392 -14.48 -5.18 3.04
CA GLU A 392 -15.86 -4.85 3.44
C GLU A 392 -16.58 -4.04 2.35
N LEU A 393 -15.92 -3.05 1.76
CA LEU A 393 -16.49 -2.23 0.69
C LEU A 393 -16.77 -3.05 -0.57
N VAL A 394 -15.86 -3.94 -0.97
CA VAL A 394 -16.07 -4.87 -2.09
C VAL A 394 -17.19 -5.85 -1.79
N TYR A 395 -17.25 -6.39 -0.56
CA TYR A 395 -18.33 -7.25 -0.14
C TYR A 395 -19.69 -6.54 -0.27
N ALA A 396 -19.80 -5.31 0.21
CA ALA A 396 -21.02 -4.51 0.10
C ALA A 396 -21.45 -4.29 -1.37
N LEU A 397 -20.49 -4.00 -2.27
CA LEU A 397 -20.76 -3.87 -3.70
C LEU A 397 -21.28 -5.16 -4.34
N LEU A 398 -20.74 -6.32 -3.94
CA LEU A 398 -21.11 -7.63 -4.52
C LEU A 398 -22.44 -8.17 -3.98
N THR A 399 -22.82 -7.77 -2.77
CA THR A 399 -24.05 -8.24 -2.10
C THR A 399 -25.16 -7.21 -2.07
N SER A 400 -24.92 -6.00 -2.59
CA SER A 400 -25.86 -4.86 -2.56
C SER A 400 -26.29 -4.49 -1.14
N THR A 401 -25.41 -4.67 -0.17
CA THR A 401 -25.61 -4.24 1.22
C THR A 401 -25.08 -2.82 1.44
N THR A 402 -25.51 -2.16 2.49
CA THR A 402 -25.03 -0.82 2.84
C THR A 402 -23.53 -0.85 3.18
N PRO A 403 -22.68 -0.12 2.47
CA PRO A 403 -21.25 -0.04 2.78
C PRO A 403 -21.03 0.75 4.08
N PRO A 404 -19.98 0.45 4.86
CA PRO A 404 -19.67 1.16 6.10
C PRO A 404 -19.29 2.65 5.92
N ILE A 405 -18.89 3.04 4.71
CA ILE A 405 -18.60 4.43 4.33
C ILE A 405 -19.12 4.71 2.92
N ASP A 406 -19.31 5.99 2.58
CA ASP A 406 -19.74 6.38 1.22
C ASP A 406 -18.66 6.03 0.17
N LEU A 407 -19.09 5.34 -0.89
CA LEU A 407 -18.22 4.89 -1.98
C LEU A 407 -18.01 5.93 -3.10
N ASN A 408 -18.73 7.03 -3.12
CA ASN A 408 -18.69 8.01 -4.20
C ASN A 408 -17.27 8.57 -4.42
N ASP A 409 -16.54 8.82 -3.34
CA ASP A 409 -15.17 9.33 -3.40
C ASP A 409 -14.14 8.31 -3.90
N TYR A 410 -14.48 7.02 -3.94
CA TYR A 410 -13.63 5.91 -4.39
C TYR A 410 -14.04 5.38 -5.77
N SER A 411 -15.08 5.97 -6.38
CA SER A 411 -15.61 5.54 -7.66
C SER A 411 -14.61 5.70 -8.81
N ALA A 412 -14.57 4.72 -9.73
CA ALA A 412 -13.90 4.84 -11.02
C ALA A 412 -14.48 5.97 -11.89
N GLY A 413 -15.72 6.37 -11.61
CA GLY A 413 -16.43 7.46 -12.29
C GLY A 413 -15.85 8.86 -12.09
N ARG A 414 -14.97 9.05 -11.09
CA ARG A 414 -14.37 10.36 -10.79
C ARG A 414 -13.26 10.84 -11.75
N PHE A 415 -12.88 10.03 -12.75
CA PHE A 415 -11.81 10.33 -13.71
C PHE A 415 -12.30 10.67 -15.12
#